data_183d0c798f756b14f176bbea28394d39
#
_entry.id   183d0c798f756b14f176bbea28394d39
#
_cell.length_a   1.000
_cell.length_b   1.000
_cell.length_c   1.000
_cell.angle_alpha   90.00
_cell.angle_beta   90.00
_cell.angle_gamma   90.00
#
_symmetry.space_group_name_H-M   'P 1'
#
loop_
_entity.id
_entity.type
_entity.pdbx_description
1 polymer ?
#
loop_
_entity_poly.entity_id
_entity_poly.type
_entity_poly.pdbx_seq_one_letter_code
_entity_poly.pdbx_strand_id
1 'polypeptide(L)'
;MVAYLHSITKNKGDKMFCYQCEETMNGEGCTKNGMCGKKGEVADLQDDLIYVLKSISFYNQKARKAGISETSTDDFMFDALFSTITNTDFRATGIQERIDRGFELQKEIKQKLLDNNALDENNLPGIATVTPENLNDRNTGILATEDEDIRSLRELLIFGIKGIAAYAHHAMMLGHTNKKVNSFVEKGLVATTDDSLTEKELISLVLRCGEKGFDVMAALDMANTTTFGHPESTQVNIGTRSNPAILISGHDLNDLKQLLDQAEGTGVDVYTHGEMLPANAYPEFKKYEHLVGNYGGSWWHQKQEFESFNGPVLLTSNCIVPPKKTYIDRLYTTGSVGYDGATHIVPKDGKKDFSAIIGQAKACEPPVQLEEGTITGGFAYNTVLSNADKIVDAVKAGKIKKFIVMAGCDGRHKDRQYYTDFAEALPEDTVILTAGCAKYRYNKLNLGDIDGIPRVLDAGQCNDSFSLVIIAQGLMARLGFEDVNDAPISYNIAWYEQKAVLVLLSLLRLGIKDITLGPRLPAFVSPNVLKVLVEKFNITPNTTVEEDMARLLK
;
A
#
# COMPACT_ATOMS: atom_id res chain seq x y z
N MET A 1 30.55 24.09 1.22
CA MET A 1 29.37 23.25 1.03
C MET A 1 28.33 23.45 2.15
N VAL A 2 28.24 24.66 2.75
CA VAL A 2 27.29 25.02 3.82
C VAL A 2 26.50 26.32 3.49
N ALA A 3 26.64 26.86 2.29
CA ALA A 3 26.11 28.17 1.90
C ALA A 3 24.84 28.11 1.02
N TYR A 4 24.28 26.92 0.72
CA TYR A 4 23.09 26.79 -0.15
C TYR A 4 21.77 26.60 0.60
N LEU A 5 21.80 26.50 1.94
CA LEU A 5 20.61 26.21 2.76
C LEU A 5 19.81 27.46 3.18
N HIS A 6 20.08 28.65 2.68
CA HIS A 6 19.49 29.89 3.19
C HIS A 6 18.70 30.74 2.17
N SER A 7 18.28 30.19 1.01
CA SER A 7 17.53 30.99 0.03
C SER A 7 16.19 30.41 -0.44
N ILE A 8 15.65 29.39 0.19
CA ILE A 8 14.35 28.82 -0.19
C ILE A 8 13.28 29.16 0.86
N THR A 9 13.07 30.45 1.09
CA THR A 9 11.82 30.94 1.67
C THR A 9 11.22 31.95 0.71
N LYS A 10 10.77 31.50 -0.46
CA LYS A 10 9.77 32.26 -1.23
C LYS A 10 8.41 31.75 -0.79
N ASN A 11 7.61 32.70 -0.28
CA ASN A 11 6.18 32.57 -0.04
C ASN A 11 5.49 32.01 -1.31
N LYS A 12 5.44 30.71 -1.49
CA LYS A 12 4.30 30.08 -2.15
C LYS A 12 3.15 30.37 -1.18
N GLY A 13 2.27 31.28 -1.53
CA GLY A 13 1.18 31.69 -0.64
C GLY A 13 0.42 30.46 -0.16
N ASP A 14 0.39 30.26 1.13
CA ASP A 14 -0.38 29.33 1.96
C ASP A 14 -1.51 28.56 1.26
N LYS A 15 -1.21 27.52 0.48
CA LYS A 15 -2.29 26.63 0.04
C LYS A 15 -1.82 25.20 -0.21
N MET A 16 -1.29 24.52 0.82
CA MET A 16 -1.37 23.09 0.82
C MET A 16 -2.77 22.65 0.41
N PHE A 17 -2.87 21.73 -0.54
CA PHE A 17 -4.10 21.00 -0.81
C PHE A 17 -3.79 19.50 -0.95
N CYS A 18 -4.48 18.65 -0.18
CA CYS A 18 -4.29 17.21 -0.23
C CYS A 18 -5.58 16.49 0.11
N TYR A 19 -6.04 15.61 -0.77
CA TYR A 19 -7.25 14.79 -0.59
C TYR A 19 -7.04 13.31 -0.92
N GLN A 20 -5.78 12.84 -0.84
CA GLN A 20 -5.38 11.51 -1.33
C GLN A 20 -5.79 10.32 -0.44
N CYS A 21 -6.34 10.54 0.77
CA CYS A 21 -6.71 9.47 1.70
C CYS A 21 -8.14 9.62 2.23
N GLU A 22 -8.65 8.54 2.80
CA GLU A 22 -10.01 8.50 3.37
C GLU A 22 -10.21 9.49 4.52
N GLU A 23 -9.17 9.78 5.32
CA GLU A 23 -9.22 10.74 6.43
C GLU A 23 -9.13 12.22 5.99
N THR A 24 -9.25 12.50 4.71
CA THR A 24 -9.28 13.88 4.18
C THR A 24 -10.27 14.74 4.95
N MET A 25 -9.81 15.95 5.33
CA MET A 25 -10.61 16.87 6.14
C MET A 25 -11.96 17.16 5.51
N ASN A 26 -13.03 16.88 6.25
CA ASN A 26 -14.44 17.04 5.85
C ASN A 26 -14.85 16.28 4.58
N GLY A 27 -14.02 15.37 4.06
CA GLY A 27 -14.26 14.74 2.75
C GLY A 27 -14.02 15.68 1.56
N GLU A 28 -13.32 16.80 1.76
CA GLU A 28 -13.07 17.82 0.73
C GLU A 28 -11.59 17.98 0.42
N GLY A 29 -10.77 18.27 1.43
CA GLY A 29 -9.32 18.45 1.28
C GLY A 29 -8.66 19.04 2.53
N CYS A 30 -7.42 18.64 2.79
CA CYS A 30 -6.57 19.21 3.81
C CYS A 30 -5.86 20.45 3.24
N THR A 31 -6.01 21.63 3.89
CA THR A 31 -5.54 22.92 3.36
C THR A 31 -4.48 23.63 4.21
N LYS A 32 -4.16 23.11 5.40
CA LYS A 32 -3.13 23.64 6.31
C LYS A 32 -2.15 22.56 6.74
N ASN A 33 -2.68 21.48 7.30
CA ASN A 33 -1.96 20.27 7.66
C ASN A 33 -2.83 19.06 7.30
N GLY A 34 -2.21 17.94 6.95
CA GLY A 34 -2.92 16.67 6.73
C GLY A 34 -3.55 16.17 8.03
N MET A 35 -4.73 15.58 7.96
CA MET A 35 -5.33 14.84 9.09
C MET A 35 -4.42 13.69 9.56
N CYS A 36 -3.61 13.16 8.66
CA CYS A 36 -2.55 12.17 8.96
C CYS A 36 -1.38 12.75 9.79
N GLY A 37 -1.28 14.09 9.92
CA GLY A 37 -0.18 14.80 10.57
C GLY A 37 0.90 15.33 9.62
N LYS A 38 0.72 15.20 8.29
CA LYS A 38 1.63 15.74 7.28
C LYS A 38 1.59 17.28 7.32
N LYS A 39 2.76 17.93 7.40
CA LYS A 39 2.89 19.39 7.33
C LYS A 39 2.64 19.89 5.90
N GLY A 40 2.19 21.15 5.76
CA GLY A 40 1.98 21.78 4.45
C GLY A 40 3.22 21.75 3.57
N GLU A 41 4.37 22.10 4.11
CA GLU A 41 5.67 22.02 3.42
C GLU A 41 5.95 20.66 2.80
N VAL A 42 5.68 19.57 3.53
CA VAL A 42 5.89 18.20 3.03
C VAL A 42 4.89 17.87 1.92
N ALA A 43 3.66 18.39 2.00
CA ALA A 43 2.68 18.20 0.94
C ALA A 43 3.11 18.89 -0.35
N ASP A 44 3.57 20.14 -0.26
CA ASP A 44 4.03 20.93 -1.40
C ASP A 44 5.28 20.29 -2.05
N LEU A 45 6.23 19.81 -1.24
CA LEU A 45 7.39 19.07 -1.74
C LEU A 45 7.01 17.75 -2.41
N GLN A 46 5.96 17.05 -1.92
CA GLN A 46 5.48 15.84 -2.58
C GLN A 46 4.87 16.15 -3.96
N ASP A 47 4.15 17.26 -4.11
CA ASP A 47 3.64 17.72 -5.40
C ASP A 47 4.79 18.08 -6.36
N ASP A 48 5.80 18.79 -5.87
CA ASP A 48 7.04 19.10 -6.61
C ASP A 48 7.77 17.83 -7.05
N LEU A 49 7.92 16.84 -6.16
CA LEU A 49 8.52 15.55 -6.49
C LEU A 49 7.74 14.83 -7.59
N ILE A 50 6.41 14.74 -7.49
CA ILE A 50 5.57 14.13 -8.54
C ILE A 50 5.76 14.86 -9.87
N TYR A 51 5.89 16.19 -9.86
CA TYR A 51 6.13 16.96 -11.08
C TYR A 51 7.50 16.65 -11.71
N VAL A 52 8.54 16.51 -10.90
CA VAL A 52 9.89 16.08 -11.37
C VAL A 52 9.82 14.65 -11.94
N LEU A 53 9.09 13.74 -11.30
CA LEU A 53 8.91 12.36 -11.81
C LEU A 53 8.16 12.32 -13.15
N LYS A 54 7.19 13.21 -13.38
CA LYS A 54 6.54 13.38 -14.70
C LYS A 54 7.56 13.79 -15.76
N SER A 55 8.49 14.68 -15.42
CA SER A 55 9.57 15.10 -16.34
C SER A 55 10.54 13.96 -16.66
N ILE A 56 11.00 13.22 -15.64
CA ILE A 56 11.85 12.04 -15.83
C ILE A 56 11.15 11.03 -16.73
N SER A 57 9.85 10.79 -16.49
CA SER A 57 9.03 9.87 -17.28
C SER A 57 8.98 10.24 -18.76
N PHE A 58 8.95 11.53 -19.09
CA PHE A 58 9.03 11.99 -20.48
C PHE A 58 10.35 11.56 -21.13
N TYR A 59 11.47 11.81 -20.47
CA TYR A 59 12.79 11.44 -20.99
C TYR A 59 12.97 9.92 -21.06
N ASN A 60 12.51 9.17 -20.05
CA ASN A 60 12.53 7.70 -20.05
C ASN A 60 11.79 7.11 -21.24
N GLN A 61 10.59 7.62 -21.57
CA GLN A 61 9.85 7.16 -22.75
C GLN A 61 10.62 7.38 -24.05
N LYS A 62 11.34 8.52 -24.18
CA LYS A 62 12.22 8.79 -25.32
C LYS A 62 13.40 7.81 -25.34
N ALA A 63 14.03 7.58 -24.19
CA ALA A 63 15.15 6.64 -24.05
C ALA A 63 14.74 5.21 -24.43
N ARG A 64 13.60 4.74 -23.93
CA ARG A 64 13.07 3.40 -24.30
C ARG A 64 12.77 3.28 -25.79
N LYS A 65 12.21 4.32 -26.44
CA LYS A 65 11.99 4.34 -27.88
C LYS A 65 13.30 4.32 -28.68
N ALA A 66 14.35 4.90 -28.14
CA ALA A 66 15.69 4.91 -28.74
C ALA A 66 16.52 3.64 -28.41
N GLY A 67 15.96 2.68 -27.66
CA GLY A 67 16.67 1.48 -27.22
C GLY A 67 17.68 1.70 -26.08
N ILE A 68 17.65 2.86 -25.44
CA ILE A 68 18.46 3.22 -24.27
C ILE A 68 17.70 2.73 -23.03
N SER A 69 18.28 1.81 -22.25
CA SER A 69 17.66 1.26 -21.04
C SER A 69 18.40 1.73 -19.79
N GLU A 70 17.64 2.17 -18.77
CA GLU A 70 18.17 2.65 -17.49
C GLU A 70 17.41 2.00 -16.31
N THR A 71 17.98 0.96 -15.72
CA THR A 71 17.38 0.28 -14.54
C THR A 71 17.42 1.16 -13.29
N SER A 72 18.49 1.93 -13.09
CA SER A 72 18.65 2.82 -11.93
C SER A 72 17.54 3.88 -11.83
N THR A 73 16.97 4.28 -12.97
CA THR A 73 15.85 5.22 -13.00
C THR A 73 14.54 4.57 -12.57
N ASP A 74 14.31 3.32 -12.97
CA ASP A 74 13.11 2.57 -12.58
C ASP A 74 13.07 2.40 -11.06
N ASP A 75 14.19 2.04 -10.44
CA ASP A 75 14.33 1.84 -9.00
C ASP A 75 14.07 3.14 -8.24
N PHE A 76 14.63 4.24 -8.71
CA PHE A 76 14.40 5.57 -8.13
C PHE A 76 12.94 6.00 -8.27
N MET A 77 12.31 5.79 -9.45
CA MET A 77 10.92 6.17 -9.70
C MET A 77 9.97 5.48 -8.70
N PHE A 78 10.18 4.21 -8.41
CA PHE A 78 9.32 3.48 -7.48
C PHE A 78 9.52 3.91 -6.02
N ASP A 79 10.77 4.10 -5.57
CA ASP A 79 11.03 4.64 -4.23
C ASP A 79 10.44 6.04 -4.04
N ALA A 80 10.66 6.92 -5.01
CA ALA A 80 10.19 8.30 -4.95
C ALA A 80 8.66 8.39 -4.96
N LEU A 81 7.96 7.64 -5.83
CA LEU A 81 6.50 7.55 -5.83
C LEU A 81 5.98 6.96 -4.51
N PHE A 82 6.60 5.90 -4.01
CA PHE A 82 6.19 5.26 -2.76
C PHE A 82 6.32 6.22 -1.57
N SER A 83 7.38 7.04 -1.51
CA SER A 83 7.56 8.02 -0.44
C SER A 83 6.42 9.03 -0.33
N THR A 84 5.65 9.25 -1.41
CA THR A 84 4.52 10.19 -1.46
C THR A 84 3.16 9.57 -1.09
N ILE A 85 3.09 8.26 -0.84
CA ILE A 85 1.87 7.60 -0.34
C ILE A 85 1.52 8.12 1.06
N THR A 86 0.25 8.05 1.41
CA THR A 86 -0.23 8.45 2.73
C THR A 86 0.52 7.73 3.84
N ASN A 87 0.97 8.48 4.85
CA ASN A 87 1.67 7.95 6.03
C ASN A 87 2.97 7.19 5.70
N THR A 88 3.77 7.72 4.77
CA THR A 88 5.07 7.14 4.41
C THR A 88 6.22 8.05 4.85
N ASP A 89 6.59 9.08 4.09
CA ASP A 89 7.67 9.99 4.50
C ASP A 89 7.12 11.36 4.93
N PHE A 90 7.38 11.73 6.18
CA PHE A 90 7.01 13.01 6.77
C PHE A 90 8.18 13.99 6.84
N ARG A 91 9.38 13.61 6.36
CA ARG A 91 10.59 14.43 6.38
C ARG A 91 10.63 15.32 5.15
N ALA A 92 10.63 16.63 5.35
CA ALA A 92 10.85 17.59 4.26
C ALA A 92 12.21 17.36 3.59
N THR A 93 13.25 17.06 4.39
CA THR A 93 14.61 16.75 3.88
C THR A 93 14.64 15.50 3.01
N GLY A 94 13.95 14.43 3.41
CA GLY A 94 13.92 13.18 2.63
C GLY A 94 13.21 13.32 1.30
N ILE A 95 12.16 14.15 1.22
CA ILE A 95 11.48 14.47 -0.05
C ILE A 95 12.36 15.37 -0.91
N GLN A 96 13.02 16.38 -0.32
CA GLN A 96 13.95 17.27 -1.05
C GLN A 96 15.14 16.51 -1.65
N GLU A 97 15.74 15.59 -0.90
CA GLU A 97 16.81 14.72 -1.40
C GLU A 97 16.39 13.92 -2.64
N ARG A 98 15.13 13.45 -2.67
CA ARG A 98 14.57 12.77 -3.85
C ARG A 98 14.33 13.72 -5.02
N ILE A 99 13.92 14.96 -4.76
CA ILE A 99 13.80 15.99 -5.80
C ILE A 99 15.15 16.27 -6.43
N ASP A 100 16.17 16.48 -5.60
CA ASP A 100 17.55 16.80 -6.05
C ASP A 100 18.12 15.62 -6.88
N ARG A 101 17.99 14.39 -6.38
CA ARG A 101 18.38 13.19 -7.14
C ARG A 101 17.58 13.01 -8.42
N GLY A 102 16.30 13.36 -8.41
CA GLY A 102 15.45 13.35 -9.60
C GLY A 102 16.00 14.27 -10.71
N PHE A 103 16.43 15.46 -10.37
CA PHE A 103 17.04 16.39 -11.35
C PHE A 103 18.40 15.89 -11.86
N GLU A 104 19.21 15.23 -11.03
CA GLU A 104 20.45 14.60 -11.51
C GLU A 104 20.15 13.53 -12.57
N LEU A 105 19.21 12.62 -12.26
CA LEU A 105 18.80 11.57 -13.20
C LEU A 105 18.18 12.13 -14.48
N GLN A 106 17.32 13.16 -14.37
CA GLN A 106 16.77 13.86 -15.52
C GLN A 106 17.89 14.38 -16.45
N LYS A 107 18.91 15.02 -15.88
CA LYS A 107 20.06 15.54 -16.62
C LYS A 107 20.87 14.41 -17.26
N GLU A 108 21.12 13.32 -16.55
CA GLU A 108 21.84 12.16 -17.07
C GLU A 108 21.13 11.55 -18.30
N ILE A 109 19.80 11.33 -18.20
CA ILE A 109 19.01 10.75 -19.30
C ILE A 109 18.95 11.70 -20.48
N LYS A 110 18.71 13.00 -20.21
CA LYS A 110 18.67 14.03 -21.25
C LYS A 110 19.99 14.05 -22.03
N GLN A 111 21.15 14.00 -21.34
CA GLN A 111 22.45 13.99 -21.99
C GLN A 111 22.63 12.74 -22.87
N LYS A 112 22.28 11.56 -22.37
CA LYS A 112 22.32 10.30 -23.17
C LYS A 112 21.46 10.36 -24.42
N LEU A 113 20.28 10.97 -24.32
CA LEU A 113 19.40 11.17 -25.49
C LEU A 113 20.03 12.10 -26.54
N LEU A 114 20.68 13.18 -26.10
CA LEU A 114 21.39 14.12 -26.99
C LEU A 114 22.58 13.43 -27.67
N ASP A 115 23.39 12.71 -26.91
CA ASP A 115 24.56 11.97 -27.41
C ASP A 115 24.18 10.93 -28.48
N ASN A 116 22.94 10.41 -28.42
CA ASN A 116 22.39 9.46 -29.38
C ASN A 116 21.50 10.10 -30.46
N ASN A 117 21.42 11.43 -30.57
CA ASN A 117 20.54 12.16 -31.47
C ASN A 117 19.05 11.75 -31.37
N ALA A 118 18.61 11.39 -30.17
CA ALA A 118 17.24 10.89 -29.89
C ALA A 118 16.33 11.97 -29.26
N LEU A 119 16.79 13.22 -29.13
CA LEU A 119 16.05 14.34 -28.55
C LEU A 119 16.19 15.59 -29.41
N ASP A 120 15.04 16.18 -29.74
CA ASP A 120 14.98 17.54 -30.32
C ASP A 120 14.73 18.56 -29.21
N GLU A 121 15.76 19.31 -28.84
CA GLU A 121 15.67 20.32 -27.77
C GLU A 121 14.82 21.54 -28.14
N ASN A 122 14.58 21.81 -29.46
CA ASN A 122 13.81 22.96 -29.91
C ASN A 122 12.29 22.73 -29.77
N ASN A 123 11.87 21.50 -29.53
CA ASN A 123 10.45 21.13 -29.48
C ASN A 123 10.14 20.29 -28.21
N LEU A 124 10.46 20.84 -27.04
CA LEU A 124 10.18 20.20 -25.76
C LEU A 124 8.85 20.68 -25.18
N PRO A 125 8.00 19.78 -24.68
CA PRO A 125 6.80 20.17 -23.92
C PRO A 125 7.18 20.81 -22.58
N GLY A 126 6.27 21.58 -21.98
CA GLY A 126 6.50 22.31 -20.74
C GLY A 126 7.03 21.44 -19.60
N ILE A 127 6.58 20.18 -19.51
CA ILE A 127 7.03 19.23 -18.49
C ILE A 127 8.52 18.86 -18.66
N ALA A 128 9.05 18.84 -19.85
CA ALA A 128 10.46 18.54 -20.13
C ALA A 128 11.40 19.74 -19.89
N THR A 129 10.87 20.95 -19.67
CA THR A 129 11.66 22.16 -19.44
C THR A 129 11.82 22.53 -17.97
N VAL A 130 11.38 21.67 -17.06
CA VAL A 130 11.53 21.91 -15.61
C VAL A 130 12.99 21.73 -15.20
N THR A 131 13.47 22.66 -14.36
CA THR A 131 14.81 22.66 -13.78
C THR A 131 14.73 23.04 -12.30
N PRO A 132 15.78 22.82 -11.48
CA PRO A 132 15.79 23.26 -10.09
C PRO A 132 15.47 24.76 -9.93
N GLU A 133 15.94 25.60 -10.87
CA GLU A 133 15.80 27.06 -10.81
C GLU A 133 14.38 27.52 -11.08
N ASN A 134 13.62 26.79 -11.91
CA ASN A 134 12.27 27.19 -12.32
C ASN A 134 11.14 26.35 -11.71
N LEU A 135 11.45 25.33 -10.90
CA LEU A 135 10.42 24.47 -10.28
C LEU A 135 9.44 25.29 -9.44
N ASN A 136 9.95 26.25 -8.68
CA ASN A 136 9.12 27.14 -7.84
C ASN A 136 8.17 28.06 -8.63
N ASP A 137 8.43 28.26 -9.92
CA ASP A 137 7.59 29.06 -10.80
C ASP A 137 6.49 28.20 -11.47
N ARG A 138 6.49 26.88 -11.23
CA ARG A 138 5.51 25.94 -11.77
C ARG A 138 4.33 25.76 -10.81
N ASN A 139 3.14 25.63 -11.36
CA ASN A 139 1.99 25.17 -10.60
C ASN A 139 1.98 23.64 -10.58
N THR A 140 2.57 23.05 -9.53
CA THR A 140 2.78 21.59 -9.39
C THR A 140 1.66 20.90 -8.60
N GLY A 141 0.82 21.67 -7.88
CA GLY A 141 -0.21 21.15 -7.00
C GLY A 141 -1.42 20.55 -7.71
N ILE A 142 -2.19 19.80 -6.99
CA ILE A 142 -3.40 19.11 -7.45
C ILE A 142 -4.38 20.07 -8.15
N LEU A 143 -4.56 21.27 -7.60
CA LEU A 143 -5.48 22.28 -8.11
C LEU A 143 -4.97 22.99 -9.38
N ALA A 144 -3.79 22.63 -9.91
CA ALA A 144 -3.31 23.11 -11.22
C ALA A 144 -4.24 22.68 -12.38
N THR A 145 -4.96 21.59 -12.24
CA THR A 145 -6.01 21.18 -13.18
C THR A 145 -7.34 21.78 -12.72
N GLU A 146 -7.86 22.78 -13.43
CA GLU A 146 -9.06 23.53 -13.05
C GLU A 146 -10.35 22.69 -13.21
N ASP A 147 -10.45 21.98 -14.34
CA ASP A 147 -11.60 21.09 -14.60
C ASP A 147 -11.62 19.94 -13.58
N GLU A 148 -12.75 19.83 -12.84
CA GLU A 148 -12.89 18.90 -11.73
C GLU A 148 -12.91 17.43 -12.20
N ASP A 149 -13.51 17.12 -13.33
CA ASP A 149 -13.60 15.75 -13.84
C ASP A 149 -12.25 15.30 -14.39
N ILE A 150 -11.57 16.14 -15.15
CA ILE A 150 -10.20 15.89 -15.64
C ILE A 150 -9.24 15.76 -14.45
N ARG A 151 -9.33 16.63 -13.44
CA ARG A 151 -8.55 16.54 -12.21
C ARG A 151 -8.79 15.22 -11.49
N SER A 152 -10.04 14.84 -11.31
CA SER A 152 -10.44 13.57 -10.67
C SER A 152 -9.82 12.37 -11.39
N LEU A 153 -9.88 12.32 -12.71
CA LEU A 153 -9.32 11.21 -13.51
C LEU A 153 -7.78 11.20 -13.48
N ARG A 154 -7.13 12.37 -13.52
CA ARG A 154 -5.67 12.49 -13.38
C ARG A 154 -5.20 12.02 -12.01
N GLU A 155 -5.88 12.42 -10.93
CA GLU A 155 -5.53 12.00 -9.58
C GLU A 155 -5.80 10.52 -9.34
N LEU A 156 -6.91 9.97 -9.84
CA LEU A 156 -7.15 8.52 -9.84
C LEU A 156 -6.01 7.75 -10.50
N LEU A 157 -5.52 8.23 -11.64
CA LEU A 157 -4.39 7.62 -12.33
C LEU A 157 -3.09 7.73 -11.53
N ILE A 158 -2.79 8.92 -10.96
CA ILE A 158 -1.60 9.14 -10.12
C ILE A 158 -1.66 8.25 -8.88
N PHE A 159 -2.81 8.17 -8.21
CA PHE A 159 -2.95 7.36 -7.00
C PHE A 159 -2.85 5.86 -7.29
N GLY A 160 -3.42 5.41 -8.40
CA GLY A 160 -3.18 4.04 -8.87
C GLY A 160 -1.70 3.77 -9.16
N ILE A 161 -1.01 4.69 -9.83
CA ILE A 161 0.44 4.61 -10.11
C ILE A 161 1.27 4.58 -8.81
N LYS A 162 0.93 5.38 -7.79
CA LYS A 162 1.57 5.32 -6.47
C LYS A 162 1.41 3.92 -5.84
N GLY A 163 0.22 3.32 -5.96
CA GLY A 163 -0.02 1.94 -5.52
C GLY A 163 0.82 0.92 -6.29
N ILE A 164 0.92 1.06 -7.63
CA ILE A 164 1.83 0.23 -8.44
C ILE A 164 3.26 0.35 -7.94
N ALA A 165 3.73 1.58 -7.71
CA ALA A 165 5.10 1.84 -7.29
C ALA A 165 5.44 1.18 -5.94
N ALA A 166 4.50 1.18 -4.98
CA ALA A 166 4.71 0.53 -3.70
C ALA A 166 4.90 -0.99 -3.83
N TYR A 167 4.06 -1.66 -4.62
CA TYR A 167 4.17 -3.10 -4.83
C TYR A 167 5.37 -3.47 -5.71
N ALA A 168 5.66 -2.66 -6.75
CA ALA A 168 6.84 -2.84 -7.59
C ALA A 168 8.14 -2.67 -6.79
N HIS A 169 8.20 -1.69 -5.86
CA HIS A 169 9.34 -1.49 -4.99
C HIS A 169 9.65 -2.74 -4.14
N HIS A 170 8.63 -3.34 -3.51
CA HIS A 170 8.84 -4.56 -2.72
C HIS A 170 9.26 -5.76 -3.60
N ALA A 171 8.67 -5.93 -4.78
CA ALA A 171 9.08 -6.99 -5.72
C ALA A 171 10.54 -6.81 -6.17
N MET A 172 10.95 -5.57 -6.43
CA MET A 172 12.29 -5.19 -6.84
C MET A 172 13.33 -5.46 -5.74
N MET A 173 12.99 -5.23 -4.45
CA MET A 173 13.86 -5.58 -3.33
C MET A 173 14.17 -7.08 -3.26
N LEU A 174 13.36 -7.91 -3.90
CA LEU A 174 13.55 -9.35 -4.07
C LEU A 174 14.07 -9.75 -5.46
N GLY A 175 14.54 -8.78 -6.26
CA GLY A 175 15.11 -9.00 -7.59
C GLY A 175 14.10 -9.22 -8.71
N HIS A 176 12.82 -8.94 -8.48
CA HIS A 176 11.76 -9.10 -9.47
C HIS A 176 11.32 -7.76 -10.06
N THR A 177 11.42 -7.61 -11.37
CA THR A 177 11.01 -6.40 -12.10
C THR A 177 10.08 -6.74 -13.26
N ASN A 178 9.19 -5.81 -13.62
CA ASN A 178 8.28 -5.97 -14.75
C ASN A 178 8.35 -4.76 -15.69
N LYS A 179 9.07 -4.88 -16.80
CA LYS A 179 9.28 -3.80 -17.78
C LYS A 179 7.98 -3.21 -18.36
N LYS A 180 6.89 -4.01 -18.44
CA LYS A 180 5.58 -3.52 -18.92
C LYS A 180 4.92 -2.61 -17.88
N VAL A 181 5.10 -2.92 -16.60
CA VAL A 181 4.64 -2.07 -15.50
C VAL A 181 5.42 -0.77 -15.49
N ASN A 182 6.77 -0.82 -15.55
CA ASN A 182 7.64 0.37 -15.56
C ASN A 182 7.26 1.33 -16.70
N SER A 183 7.15 0.81 -17.93
CA SER A 183 6.74 1.62 -19.10
C SER A 183 5.34 2.20 -18.97
N PHE A 184 4.42 1.52 -18.29
CA PHE A 184 3.08 2.05 -18.03
C PHE A 184 3.09 3.19 -17.02
N VAL A 185 3.87 3.07 -15.93
CA VAL A 185 4.02 4.14 -14.92
C VAL A 185 4.49 5.43 -15.58
N GLU A 186 5.55 5.35 -16.39
CA GLU A 186 6.05 6.51 -17.16
C GLU A 186 4.97 7.09 -18.08
N LYS A 187 4.28 6.23 -18.83
CA LYS A 187 3.22 6.68 -19.75
C LYS A 187 2.07 7.36 -18.99
N GLY A 188 1.66 6.79 -17.86
CA GLY A 188 0.57 7.34 -17.05
C GLY A 188 0.92 8.69 -16.45
N LEU A 189 2.14 8.85 -15.91
CA LEU A 189 2.61 10.12 -15.35
C LEU A 189 2.65 11.23 -16.42
N VAL A 190 3.20 10.96 -17.60
CA VAL A 190 3.22 11.94 -18.71
C VAL A 190 1.81 12.29 -19.18
N ALA A 191 0.91 11.31 -19.28
CA ALA A 191 -0.47 11.53 -19.69
C ALA A 191 -1.23 12.49 -18.77
N THR A 192 -0.85 12.59 -17.49
CA THR A 192 -1.47 13.55 -16.56
C THR A 192 -1.06 15.01 -16.81
N THR A 193 -0.13 15.25 -17.74
CA THR A 193 0.30 16.61 -18.17
C THR A 193 -0.19 16.98 -19.57
N ASP A 194 -0.92 16.10 -20.22
CA ASP A 194 -1.42 16.29 -21.59
C ASP A 194 -2.86 16.81 -21.55
N ASP A 195 -3.03 18.12 -21.83
CA ASP A 195 -4.34 18.78 -21.84
C ASP A 195 -5.18 18.45 -23.08
N SER A 196 -4.61 17.73 -24.05
CA SER A 196 -5.35 17.27 -25.23
C SER A 196 -6.14 15.99 -25.01
N LEU A 197 -5.87 15.27 -23.91
CA LEU A 197 -6.56 14.03 -23.59
C LEU A 197 -7.99 14.27 -23.13
N THR A 198 -8.90 13.54 -23.74
CA THR A 198 -10.32 13.53 -23.37
C THR A 198 -10.58 12.71 -22.10
N GLU A 199 -11.70 12.94 -21.42
CA GLU A 199 -12.16 12.10 -20.29
C GLU A 199 -12.17 10.61 -20.64
N LYS A 200 -12.65 10.24 -21.83
CA LYS A 200 -12.70 8.85 -22.29
C LYS A 200 -11.31 8.21 -22.37
N GLU A 201 -10.30 8.95 -22.83
CA GLU A 201 -8.93 8.47 -22.90
C GLU A 201 -8.31 8.35 -21.51
N LEU A 202 -8.59 9.29 -20.59
CA LEU A 202 -8.18 9.22 -19.20
C LEU A 202 -8.84 8.05 -18.48
N ILE A 203 -10.13 7.80 -18.65
CA ILE A 203 -10.84 6.62 -18.11
C ILE A 203 -10.18 5.32 -18.63
N SER A 204 -9.81 5.27 -19.91
CA SER A 204 -9.11 4.12 -20.47
C SER A 204 -7.75 3.89 -19.80
N LEU A 205 -7.00 4.96 -19.49
CA LEU A 205 -5.73 4.88 -18.76
C LEU A 205 -5.92 4.44 -17.30
N VAL A 206 -6.95 4.94 -16.63
CA VAL A 206 -7.30 4.52 -15.26
C VAL A 206 -7.65 3.03 -15.19
N LEU A 207 -8.46 2.52 -16.12
CA LEU A 207 -8.76 1.09 -16.18
C LEU A 207 -7.52 0.25 -16.56
N ARG A 208 -6.65 0.78 -17.40
CA ARG A 208 -5.37 0.13 -17.70
C ARG A 208 -4.40 0.16 -16.51
N CYS A 209 -4.48 1.18 -15.66
CA CYS A 209 -3.77 1.19 -14.38
C CYS A 209 -4.20 0.01 -13.50
N GLY A 210 -5.50 -0.30 -13.44
CA GLY A 210 -6.01 -1.49 -12.76
C GLY A 210 -5.46 -2.81 -13.32
N GLU A 211 -5.34 -2.93 -14.66
CA GLU A 211 -4.67 -4.09 -15.28
C GLU A 211 -3.21 -4.23 -14.81
N LYS A 212 -2.47 -3.13 -14.80
CA LYS A 212 -1.08 -3.13 -14.32
C LYS A 212 -0.97 -3.32 -12.81
N GLY A 213 -1.99 -2.95 -12.08
CA GLY A 213 -2.14 -3.26 -10.66
C GLY A 213 -2.20 -4.77 -10.42
N PHE A 214 -2.98 -5.49 -11.20
CA PHE A 214 -3.00 -6.95 -11.13
C PHE A 214 -1.65 -7.56 -11.51
N ASP A 215 -1.02 -7.09 -12.60
CA ASP A 215 0.31 -7.55 -13.05
C ASP A 215 1.38 -7.36 -11.95
N VAL A 216 1.39 -6.23 -11.23
CA VAL A 216 2.39 -5.94 -10.21
C VAL A 216 2.14 -6.71 -8.91
N MET A 217 0.88 -6.90 -8.52
CA MET A 217 0.54 -7.75 -7.37
C MET A 217 0.93 -9.21 -7.63
N ALA A 218 0.70 -9.73 -8.85
CA ALA A 218 1.15 -11.06 -9.26
C ALA A 218 2.69 -11.18 -9.22
N ALA A 219 3.41 -10.15 -9.65
CA ALA A 219 4.87 -10.13 -9.60
C ALA A 219 5.41 -10.13 -8.16
N LEU A 220 4.75 -9.40 -7.25
CA LEU A 220 5.12 -9.38 -5.83
C LEU A 220 4.78 -10.71 -5.15
N ASP A 221 3.62 -11.30 -5.43
CA ASP A 221 3.27 -12.64 -4.94
C ASP A 221 4.32 -13.68 -5.37
N MET A 222 4.69 -13.67 -6.67
CA MET A 222 5.75 -14.55 -7.17
C MET A 222 7.10 -14.30 -6.48
N ALA A 223 7.48 -13.04 -6.26
CA ALA A 223 8.71 -12.68 -5.56
C ALA A 223 8.72 -13.21 -4.11
N ASN A 224 7.62 -12.97 -3.38
CA ASN A 224 7.47 -13.43 -1.99
C ASN A 224 7.45 -14.95 -1.90
N THR A 225 6.63 -15.62 -2.72
CA THR A 225 6.45 -17.08 -2.64
C THR A 225 7.67 -17.86 -3.13
N THR A 226 8.41 -17.34 -4.12
CA THR A 226 9.68 -17.91 -4.56
C THR A 226 10.76 -17.80 -3.51
N THR A 227 10.79 -16.67 -2.78
CA THR A 227 11.84 -16.38 -1.78
C THR A 227 11.54 -17.01 -0.43
N PHE A 228 10.28 -16.95 0.03
CA PHE A 228 9.91 -17.30 1.40
C PHE A 228 9.00 -18.55 1.50
N GLY A 229 8.62 -19.14 0.37
CA GLY A 229 7.65 -20.24 0.26
C GLY A 229 6.20 -19.74 0.25
N HIS A 230 5.26 -20.64 -0.05
CA HIS A 230 3.84 -20.31 0.00
C HIS A 230 3.35 -20.22 1.44
N PRO A 231 2.55 -19.20 1.81
CA PRO A 231 1.95 -19.11 3.14
C PRO A 231 1.14 -20.37 3.47
N GLU A 232 1.27 -20.83 4.70
CA GLU A 232 0.59 -22.01 5.25
C GLU A 232 -0.33 -21.61 6.39
N SER A 233 -1.44 -22.33 6.56
CA SER A 233 -2.33 -22.12 7.72
C SER A 233 -1.53 -22.18 9.03
N THR A 234 -1.57 -21.11 9.80
CA THR A 234 -0.70 -20.90 10.96
C THR A 234 -1.46 -20.25 12.13
N GLN A 235 -1.27 -20.81 13.31
CA GLN A 235 -1.67 -20.20 14.58
C GLN A 235 -0.55 -19.25 15.02
N VAL A 236 -0.77 -17.94 14.89
CA VAL A 236 0.20 -16.90 15.25
C VAL A 236 -0.02 -16.48 16.70
N ASN A 237 1.00 -16.64 17.54
CA ASN A 237 0.94 -16.20 18.94
C ASN A 237 0.77 -14.66 19.03
N ILE A 238 -0.08 -14.20 19.96
CA ILE A 238 -0.28 -12.76 20.24
C ILE A 238 0.10 -12.38 21.68
N GLY A 239 0.61 -13.33 22.47
CA GLY A 239 1.21 -13.08 23.78
C GLY A 239 2.69 -12.70 23.67
N THR A 240 3.31 -12.35 24.80
CA THR A 240 4.73 -11.96 24.88
C THR A 240 5.58 -12.96 25.67
N ARG A 241 6.90 -12.93 25.44
CA ARG A 241 7.94 -13.61 26.24
C ARG A 241 8.66 -12.60 27.12
N SER A 242 9.51 -13.11 28.00
CA SER A 242 10.28 -12.31 28.96
C SER A 242 11.63 -11.80 28.40
N ASN A 243 11.93 -12.03 27.13
CA ASN A 243 13.14 -11.53 26.50
C ASN A 243 12.99 -10.06 26.05
N PRO A 244 14.07 -9.27 26.01
CA PRO A 244 14.07 -8.01 25.29
C PRO A 244 13.74 -8.24 23.81
N ALA A 245 13.07 -7.29 23.17
CA ALA A 245 12.53 -7.56 21.85
C ALA A 245 12.56 -6.35 20.91
N ILE A 246 12.46 -6.62 19.59
CA ILE A 246 12.26 -5.67 18.52
C ILE A 246 10.88 -5.86 17.91
N LEU A 247 10.15 -4.75 17.70
CA LEU A 247 8.89 -4.75 16.96
C LEU A 247 9.14 -4.32 15.52
N ILE A 248 8.72 -5.12 14.54
CA ILE A 248 8.81 -4.77 13.14
C ILE A 248 7.42 -4.57 12.54
N SER A 249 7.21 -3.44 11.86
CA SER A 249 5.94 -3.05 11.23
C SER A 249 6.15 -2.58 9.80
N GLY A 250 5.11 -2.62 8.99
CA GLY A 250 5.15 -2.31 7.55
C GLY A 250 4.96 -3.56 6.71
N HIS A 251 5.56 -3.59 5.49
CA HIS A 251 5.24 -4.63 4.51
C HIS A 251 6.47 -5.39 3.99
N ASP A 252 7.69 -4.87 4.19
CA ASP A 252 8.89 -5.40 3.54
C ASP A 252 9.38 -6.70 4.22
N LEU A 253 9.15 -7.84 3.55
CA LEU A 253 9.57 -9.16 4.02
C LEU A 253 11.09 -9.36 3.94
N ASN A 254 11.78 -8.67 3.02
CA ASN A 254 13.24 -8.72 2.92
C ASN A 254 13.90 -8.05 4.12
N ASP A 255 13.33 -6.95 4.61
CA ASP A 255 13.80 -6.30 5.83
C ASP A 255 13.60 -7.19 7.06
N LEU A 256 12.45 -7.86 7.17
CA LEU A 256 12.22 -8.83 8.23
C LEU A 256 13.26 -9.96 8.16
N LYS A 257 13.53 -10.52 6.98
CA LYS A 257 14.53 -11.58 6.80
C LYS A 257 15.91 -11.13 7.27
N GLN A 258 16.37 -9.95 6.83
CA GLN A 258 17.66 -9.41 7.22
C GLN A 258 17.74 -9.11 8.74
N LEU A 259 16.64 -8.65 9.36
CA LEU A 259 16.58 -8.43 10.80
C LEU A 259 16.68 -9.76 11.57
N LEU A 260 15.91 -10.77 11.14
CA LEU A 260 15.91 -12.09 11.80
C LEU A 260 17.29 -12.76 11.70
N ASP A 261 17.93 -12.72 10.53
CA ASP A 261 19.29 -13.26 10.36
C ASP A 261 20.30 -12.61 11.31
N GLN A 262 20.20 -11.28 11.53
CA GLN A 262 21.14 -10.56 12.40
C GLN A 262 20.79 -10.67 13.89
N ALA A 263 19.52 -10.93 14.24
CA ALA A 263 19.08 -11.10 15.61
C ALA A 263 19.28 -12.54 16.12
N GLU A 264 19.54 -13.51 15.24
CA GLU A 264 19.72 -14.91 15.61
C GLU A 264 20.86 -15.09 16.63
N GLY A 265 20.60 -15.83 17.70
CA GLY A 265 21.56 -16.10 18.78
C GLY A 265 21.91 -14.90 19.67
N THR A 266 21.27 -13.74 19.48
CA THR A 266 21.56 -12.52 20.26
C THR A 266 20.82 -12.43 21.59
N GLY A 267 19.80 -13.28 21.81
CA GLY A 267 18.89 -13.24 22.96
C GLY A 267 17.78 -12.18 22.84
N VAL A 268 17.61 -11.59 21.66
CA VAL A 268 16.57 -10.61 21.37
C VAL A 268 15.45 -11.29 20.58
N ASP A 269 14.21 -11.17 21.05
CA ASP A 269 13.03 -11.65 20.35
C ASP A 269 12.57 -10.63 19.29
N VAL A 270 11.82 -11.09 18.29
CA VAL A 270 11.22 -10.25 17.25
C VAL A 270 9.72 -10.49 17.21
N TYR A 271 8.95 -9.43 17.12
CA TYR A 271 7.50 -9.47 16.97
C TYR A 271 7.09 -8.69 15.72
N THR A 272 6.12 -9.23 14.99
CA THR A 272 5.46 -8.50 13.89
C THR A 272 4.36 -7.58 14.42
N HIS A 273 4.03 -6.56 13.63
CA HIS A 273 2.94 -5.63 13.90
C HIS A 273 2.27 -5.20 12.57
N GLY A 274 0.97 -4.93 12.63
CA GLY A 274 0.23 -4.42 11.46
C GLY A 274 0.32 -5.36 10.26
N GLU A 275 0.70 -4.83 9.09
CA GLU A 275 0.81 -5.61 7.86
C GLU A 275 2.01 -6.59 7.81
N MET A 276 2.85 -6.61 8.85
CA MET A 276 3.87 -7.65 8.98
C MET A 276 3.33 -8.97 9.57
N LEU A 277 2.12 -8.98 10.17
CA LEU A 277 1.47 -10.19 10.70
C LEU A 277 1.52 -11.39 9.74
N PRO A 278 1.21 -11.26 8.45
CA PRO A 278 1.20 -12.39 7.51
C PRO A 278 2.56 -13.09 7.33
N ALA A 279 3.66 -12.41 7.64
CA ALA A 279 4.99 -13.00 7.56
C ALA A 279 5.12 -14.30 8.39
N ASN A 280 4.43 -14.37 9.53
CA ASN A 280 4.44 -15.55 10.40
C ASN A 280 3.92 -16.83 9.71
N ALA A 281 3.21 -16.71 8.59
CA ALA A 281 2.67 -17.84 7.85
C ALA A 281 3.61 -18.39 6.75
N TYR A 282 4.69 -17.69 6.43
CA TYR A 282 5.64 -18.14 5.41
C TYR A 282 6.62 -19.18 6.01
N PRO A 283 6.88 -20.30 5.30
CA PRO A 283 7.78 -21.36 5.78
C PRO A 283 9.19 -20.86 6.14
N GLU A 284 9.73 -19.92 5.37
CA GLU A 284 11.08 -19.37 5.62
C GLU A 284 11.19 -18.69 6.97
N PHE A 285 10.14 -17.98 7.41
CA PHE A 285 10.17 -17.27 8.68
C PHE A 285 9.87 -18.17 9.90
N LYS A 286 9.15 -19.27 9.71
CA LYS A 286 8.88 -20.25 10.77
C LYS A 286 10.13 -20.94 11.32
N LYS A 287 11.26 -20.82 10.64
CA LYS A 287 12.56 -21.38 11.06
C LYS A 287 13.18 -20.62 12.23
N TYR A 288 12.79 -19.37 12.46
CA TYR A 288 13.38 -18.50 13.46
C TYR A 288 12.63 -18.64 14.80
N GLU A 289 13.23 -19.30 15.78
CA GLU A 289 12.63 -19.49 17.12
C GLU A 289 12.40 -18.16 17.86
N HIS A 290 13.18 -17.12 17.53
CA HIS A 290 13.08 -15.79 18.09
C HIS A 290 12.05 -14.90 17.38
N LEU A 291 11.41 -15.35 16.30
CA LEU A 291 10.20 -14.74 15.76
C LEU A 291 9.00 -15.29 16.56
N VAL A 292 8.53 -14.51 17.54
CA VAL A 292 7.59 -15.01 18.56
C VAL A 292 6.15 -15.01 18.07
N GLY A 293 5.76 -14.02 17.26
CA GLY A 293 4.40 -13.85 16.79
C GLY A 293 4.08 -12.39 16.49
N ASN A 294 2.84 -11.98 16.74
CA ASN A 294 2.38 -10.63 16.47
C ASN A 294 2.04 -9.89 17.76
N TYR A 295 2.38 -8.60 17.82
CA TYR A 295 2.08 -7.71 18.93
C TYR A 295 1.12 -6.62 18.49
N GLY A 296 0.01 -6.46 19.17
CA GLY A 296 -0.97 -5.43 18.90
C GLY A 296 -1.82 -5.68 17.65
N GLY A 297 -2.24 -4.61 17.01
CA GLY A 297 -3.25 -4.65 15.94
C GLY A 297 -2.90 -3.82 14.70
N SER A 298 -3.87 -3.05 14.26
CA SER A 298 -3.76 -2.20 13.07
C SER A 298 -2.87 -0.98 13.30
N TRP A 299 -2.33 -0.43 12.22
CA TRP A 299 -1.38 0.69 12.20
C TRP A 299 -1.78 1.92 13.02
N TRP A 300 -3.06 2.21 13.16
CA TRP A 300 -3.52 3.40 13.87
C TRP A 300 -3.41 3.31 15.40
N HIS A 301 -3.18 2.10 15.95
CA HIS A 301 -2.92 1.88 17.38
C HIS A 301 -1.45 2.15 17.79
N GLN A 302 -0.54 2.43 16.86
CA GLN A 302 0.90 2.59 17.09
C GLN A 302 1.24 3.42 18.33
N LYS A 303 0.50 4.51 18.60
CA LYS A 303 0.82 5.40 19.73
C LYS A 303 0.75 4.73 21.10
N GLN A 304 -0.14 3.76 21.27
CA GLN A 304 -0.30 3.00 22.50
C GLN A 304 0.58 1.76 22.48
N GLU A 305 0.56 1.02 21.39
CA GLU A 305 1.22 -0.26 21.26
C GLU A 305 2.76 -0.11 21.19
N PHE A 306 3.28 0.89 20.49
CA PHE A 306 4.72 1.14 20.46
C PHE A 306 5.26 1.67 21.79
N GLU A 307 4.44 2.39 22.56
CA GLU A 307 4.80 2.84 23.90
C GLU A 307 4.93 1.66 24.87
N SER A 308 3.94 0.74 24.87
CA SER A 308 3.90 -0.43 25.76
C SER A 308 4.85 -1.54 25.34
N PHE A 309 5.37 -1.52 24.11
CA PHE A 309 6.32 -2.53 23.65
C PHE A 309 7.67 -2.47 24.38
N ASN A 310 8.04 -1.31 24.94
CA ASN A 310 9.30 -1.03 25.62
C ASN A 310 10.56 -1.10 24.75
N GLY A 311 10.68 -2.08 23.87
CA GLY A 311 11.79 -2.27 22.96
C GLY A 311 11.78 -1.32 21.75
N PRO A 312 12.83 -1.32 20.93
CA PRO A 312 12.88 -0.53 19.70
C PRO A 312 11.89 -1.06 18.65
N VAL A 313 11.45 -0.13 17.79
CA VAL A 313 10.48 -0.38 16.72
C VAL A 313 11.12 -0.07 15.37
N LEU A 314 11.02 -0.99 14.41
CA LEU A 314 11.45 -0.82 13.02
C LEU A 314 10.22 -0.69 12.12
N LEU A 315 10.10 0.44 11.43
CA LEU A 315 9.12 0.67 10.36
C LEU A 315 9.79 0.50 8.99
N THR A 316 9.29 -0.43 8.20
CA THR A 316 9.86 -0.78 6.89
C THR A 316 9.16 -0.10 5.71
N SER A 317 7.92 0.34 5.93
CA SER A 317 7.09 1.02 4.94
C SER A 317 5.95 1.79 5.62
N ASN A 318 4.99 2.30 4.83
CA ASN A 318 3.76 2.86 5.42
C ASN A 318 3.00 1.78 6.24
N CYS A 319 2.14 2.06 7.19
CA CYS A 319 1.71 3.41 7.59
C CYS A 319 2.42 3.83 8.88
N ILE A 320 3.18 4.91 8.86
CA ILE A 320 3.68 5.52 10.09
C ILE A 320 2.66 6.53 10.64
N VAL A 321 2.46 6.53 11.95
CA VAL A 321 1.70 7.56 12.66
C VAL A 321 2.70 8.50 13.34
N PRO A 322 2.48 9.84 13.35
CA PRO A 322 3.34 10.75 14.09
C PRO A 322 3.63 10.26 15.50
N PRO A 323 4.89 9.93 15.83
CA PRO A 323 5.26 9.23 17.06
C PRO A 323 5.13 10.13 18.29
N LYS A 324 5.00 9.50 19.47
CA LYS A 324 5.13 10.19 20.75
C LYS A 324 6.60 10.42 21.10
N LYS A 325 6.87 11.46 21.90
CA LYS A 325 8.21 11.74 22.44
C LYS A 325 8.73 10.62 23.35
N THR A 326 7.84 9.79 23.89
CA THR A 326 8.17 8.71 24.81
C THR A 326 8.85 7.49 24.15
N TYR A 327 8.82 7.41 22.80
CA TYR A 327 9.44 6.29 22.07
C TYR A 327 10.16 6.70 20.78
N ILE A 328 10.26 8.01 20.45
CA ILE A 328 10.90 8.48 19.21
C ILE A 328 12.39 8.10 19.14
N ASP A 329 13.08 8.06 20.27
CA ASP A 329 14.49 7.71 20.43
C ASP A 329 14.80 6.22 20.21
N ARG A 330 13.77 5.37 20.18
CA ARG A 330 13.84 3.96 19.85
C ARG A 330 13.03 3.58 18.61
N LEU A 331 12.66 4.60 17.81
CA LEU A 331 11.98 4.42 16.53
C LEU A 331 13.01 4.45 15.40
N TYR A 332 13.02 3.38 14.62
CA TYR A 332 13.83 3.22 13.42
C TYR A 332 12.95 3.14 12.20
N THR A 333 13.42 3.69 11.09
CA THR A 333 12.76 3.64 9.78
C THR A 333 13.75 3.17 8.72
N THR A 334 13.26 2.65 7.61
CA THR A 334 14.08 2.23 6.48
C THR A 334 13.31 2.35 5.15
N GLY A 335 13.99 2.32 4.01
CA GLY A 335 13.36 2.43 2.70
C GLY A 335 12.67 3.78 2.49
N SER A 336 11.45 3.74 1.97
CA SER A 336 10.68 4.95 1.65
C SER A 336 10.03 5.61 2.86
N VAL A 337 9.98 4.96 4.04
CA VAL A 337 9.33 5.51 5.23
C VAL A 337 10.28 6.37 6.05
N GLY A 338 9.79 7.50 6.57
CA GLY A 338 10.62 8.38 7.38
C GLY A 338 9.84 9.35 8.26
N TYR A 339 10.44 9.72 9.39
CA TYR A 339 9.91 10.73 10.30
C TYR A 339 11.06 11.48 10.99
N ASP A 340 10.93 12.81 11.14
CA ASP A 340 11.94 13.63 11.80
C ASP A 340 12.13 13.20 13.26
N GLY A 341 13.36 12.91 13.64
CA GLY A 341 13.74 12.43 14.98
C GLY A 341 13.81 10.90 15.12
N ALA A 342 13.32 10.12 14.15
CA ALA A 342 13.58 8.69 14.08
C ALA A 342 14.93 8.40 13.43
N THR A 343 15.58 7.30 13.82
CA THR A 343 16.81 6.84 13.18
C THR A 343 16.49 6.17 11.86
N HIS A 344 16.99 6.70 10.73
CA HIS A 344 16.79 6.10 9.41
C HIS A 344 17.94 5.20 9.02
N ILE A 345 17.66 3.92 8.73
CA ILE A 345 18.64 2.91 8.32
C ILE A 345 18.71 2.90 6.80
N VAL A 346 19.86 3.29 6.27
CA VAL A 346 20.14 3.33 4.83
C VAL A 346 20.88 2.04 4.43
N PRO A 347 20.51 1.38 3.32
CA PRO A 347 21.22 0.21 2.85
C PRO A 347 22.63 0.58 2.36
N LYS A 348 23.60 -0.30 2.63
CA LYS A 348 24.94 -0.24 2.06
C LYS A 348 25.17 -1.51 1.24
N ASP A 349 25.45 -1.35 -0.05
CA ASP A 349 25.63 -2.47 -0.99
C ASP A 349 24.44 -3.47 -0.96
N GLY A 350 23.21 -2.94 -0.90
CA GLY A 350 21.98 -3.72 -0.86
C GLY A 350 21.65 -4.38 0.48
N LYS A 351 22.48 -4.19 1.51
CA LYS A 351 22.30 -4.75 2.86
C LYS A 351 22.04 -3.65 3.88
N LYS A 352 21.17 -3.93 4.84
CA LYS A 352 20.88 -3.06 5.97
C LYS A 352 21.57 -3.58 7.22
N ASP A 353 22.19 -2.68 7.98
CA ASP A 353 22.85 -3.00 9.26
C ASP A 353 21.86 -2.73 10.41
N PHE A 354 21.40 -3.79 11.03
CA PHE A 354 20.51 -3.75 12.19
C PHE A 354 21.23 -3.88 13.54
N SER A 355 22.56 -3.79 13.58
CA SER A 355 23.35 -3.93 14.82
C SER A 355 22.95 -2.90 15.89
N ALA A 356 22.67 -1.65 15.47
CA ALA A 356 22.29 -0.58 16.38
C ALA A 356 20.93 -0.85 17.08
N ILE A 357 19.92 -1.27 16.33
CA ILE A 357 18.59 -1.57 16.88
C ILE A 357 18.64 -2.82 17.78
N ILE A 358 19.42 -3.85 17.40
CA ILE A 358 19.65 -5.05 18.22
C ILE A 358 20.39 -4.68 19.52
N GLY A 359 21.40 -3.82 19.42
CA GLY A 359 22.14 -3.30 20.58
C GLY A 359 21.24 -2.54 21.55
N GLN A 360 20.34 -1.68 21.04
CA GLN A 360 19.38 -0.94 21.85
C GLN A 360 18.38 -1.89 22.51
N ALA A 361 17.86 -2.90 21.78
CA ALA A 361 16.89 -3.86 22.31
C ALA A 361 17.41 -4.56 23.56
N LYS A 362 18.68 -4.99 23.58
CA LYS A 362 19.31 -5.65 24.73
C LYS A 362 19.31 -4.83 26.03
N ALA A 363 19.17 -3.51 25.92
CA ALA A 363 19.13 -2.60 27.06
C ALA A 363 17.68 -2.22 27.48
N CYS A 364 16.68 -2.77 26.79
CA CYS A 364 15.28 -2.48 27.05
C CYS A 364 14.63 -3.57 27.91
N GLU A 365 13.56 -3.18 28.62
CA GLU A 365 12.69 -4.12 29.30
C GLU A 365 11.90 -4.95 28.27
N PRO A 366 11.43 -6.16 28.64
CA PRO A 366 10.53 -6.93 27.78
C PRO A 366 9.23 -6.20 27.43
N PRO A 367 8.54 -6.60 26.35
CA PRO A 367 7.24 -6.03 26.00
C PRO A 367 6.20 -6.26 27.10
N VAL A 368 5.34 -5.25 27.33
CA VAL A 368 4.15 -5.44 28.18
C VAL A 368 3.15 -6.30 27.43
N GLN A 369 2.67 -7.37 28.04
CA GLN A 369 1.66 -8.22 27.42
C GLN A 369 0.32 -7.48 27.30
N LEU A 370 -0.17 -7.34 26.07
CA LEU A 370 -1.47 -6.72 25.76
C LEU A 370 -2.57 -7.76 25.63
N GLU A 371 -2.25 -8.91 25.06
CA GLU A 371 -3.20 -9.95 24.67
C GLU A 371 -2.60 -11.34 24.94
N GLU A 372 -3.46 -12.36 24.91
CA GLU A 372 -3.07 -13.77 25.01
C GLU A 372 -3.80 -14.59 23.96
N GLY A 373 -3.22 -15.73 23.58
CA GLY A 373 -3.80 -16.66 22.62
C GLY A 373 -3.16 -16.58 21.25
N THR A 374 -3.94 -16.87 20.22
CA THR A 374 -3.47 -16.96 18.84
C THR A 374 -4.46 -16.37 17.85
N ILE A 375 -3.94 -15.92 16.70
CA ILE A 375 -4.71 -15.56 15.51
C ILE A 375 -4.40 -16.58 14.41
N THR A 376 -5.42 -17.04 13.68
CA THR A 376 -5.21 -17.94 12.54
C THR A 376 -5.08 -17.15 11.25
N GLY A 377 -4.01 -17.40 10.47
CA GLY A 377 -3.74 -16.78 9.19
C GLY A 377 -3.11 -17.75 8.19
N GLY A 378 -2.64 -17.24 7.03
CA GLY A 378 -1.94 -18.03 6.02
C GLY A 378 -2.86 -18.74 5.02
N PHE A 379 -4.06 -18.21 4.79
CA PHE A 379 -5.02 -18.73 3.81
C PHE A 379 -4.86 -18.06 2.43
N ALA A 380 -3.61 -17.98 1.93
CA ALA A 380 -3.34 -17.60 0.56
C ALA A 380 -3.87 -18.66 -0.43
N TYR A 381 -3.89 -18.30 -1.73
CA TYR A 381 -4.52 -19.15 -2.75
C TYR A 381 -4.01 -20.60 -2.75
N ASN A 382 -2.72 -20.83 -2.52
CA ASN A 382 -2.16 -22.19 -2.47
C ASN A 382 -2.80 -23.02 -1.35
N THR A 383 -2.92 -22.46 -0.14
CA THR A 383 -3.53 -23.12 1.01
C THR A 383 -5.02 -23.36 0.82
N VAL A 384 -5.75 -22.37 0.30
CA VAL A 384 -7.21 -22.48 0.10
C VAL A 384 -7.52 -23.45 -1.04
N LEU A 385 -6.83 -23.36 -2.18
CA LEU A 385 -7.11 -24.20 -3.34
C LEU A 385 -6.64 -25.63 -3.18
N SER A 386 -5.66 -25.92 -2.32
CA SER A 386 -5.34 -27.31 -1.93
C SER A 386 -6.45 -27.98 -1.11
N ASN A 387 -7.34 -27.19 -0.50
CA ASN A 387 -8.53 -27.64 0.22
C ASN A 387 -9.84 -27.35 -0.54
N ALA A 388 -9.75 -27.02 -1.84
CA ALA A 388 -10.89 -26.54 -2.61
C ALA A 388 -12.04 -27.54 -2.68
N ASP A 389 -11.75 -28.84 -2.77
CA ASP A 389 -12.80 -29.88 -2.87
C ASP A 389 -13.65 -29.90 -1.59
N LYS A 390 -13.05 -29.76 -0.40
CA LYS A 390 -13.77 -29.63 0.86
C LYS A 390 -14.68 -28.40 0.91
N ILE A 391 -14.17 -27.26 0.42
CA ILE A 391 -14.92 -26.00 0.36
C ILE A 391 -16.09 -26.13 -0.63
N VAL A 392 -15.85 -26.70 -1.81
CA VAL A 392 -16.87 -26.92 -2.86
C VAL A 392 -17.95 -27.88 -2.38
N ASP A 393 -17.59 -28.94 -1.67
CA ASP A 393 -18.55 -29.89 -1.08
C ASP A 393 -19.41 -29.19 -0.01
N ALA A 394 -18.83 -28.34 0.83
CA ALA A 394 -19.59 -27.55 1.79
C ALA A 394 -20.56 -26.54 1.13
N VAL A 395 -20.16 -25.93 0.02
CA VAL A 395 -21.04 -25.06 -0.79
C VAL A 395 -22.17 -25.89 -1.41
N LYS A 396 -21.89 -27.01 -2.07
CA LYS A 396 -22.89 -27.90 -2.68
C LYS A 396 -23.86 -28.50 -1.67
N ALA A 397 -23.41 -28.74 -0.45
CA ALA A 397 -24.24 -29.20 0.66
C ALA A 397 -25.06 -28.08 1.32
N GLY A 398 -24.91 -26.84 0.88
CA GLY A 398 -25.60 -25.65 1.45
C GLY A 398 -25.11 -25.25 2.83
N LYS A 399 -23.95 -25.77 3.28
CA LYS A 399 -23.31 -25.39 4.55
C LYS A 399 -22.59 -24.05 4.46
N ILE A 400 -22.01 -23.74 3.28
CA ILE A 400 -21.50 -22.42 2.94
C ILE A 400 -22.41 -21.85 1.86
N LYS A 401 -23.10 -20.76 2.16
CA LYS A 401 -23.99 -20.11 1.21
C LYS A 401 -23.38 -18.89 0.53
N LYS A 402 -22.46 -18.21 1.22
CA LYS A 402 -21.90 -16.96 0.72
C LYS A 402 -20.47 -16.77 1.21
N PHE A 403 -19.62 -16.24 0.33
CA PHE A 403 -18.32 -15.66 0.67
C PHE A 403 -18.45 -14.14 0.66
N ILE A 404 -17.94 -13.50 1.71
CA ILE A 404 -17.88 -12.03 1.78
C ILE A 404 -16.42 -11.61 1.74
N VAL A 405 -16.03 -10.93 0.68
CA VAL A 405 -14.69 -10.31 0.59
C VAL A 405 -14.74 -9.03 1.43
N MET A 406 -14.24 -9.13 2.65
CA MET A 406 -14.00 -8.00 3.56
C MET A 406 -12.51 -7.76 3.59
N ALA A 407 -12.00 -6.81 2.80
CA ALA A 407 -10.57 -6.62 2.59
C ALA A 407 -10.21 -5.13 2.50
N GLY A 408 -8.91 -4.85 2.55
CA GLY A 408 -8.36 -3.53 2.36
C GLY A 408 -7.76 -2.93 3.63
N CYS A 409 -7.97 -1.63 3.83
CA CYS A 409 -7.32 -0.87 4.89
C CYS A 409 -8.16 -0.81 6.17
N ASP A 410 -7.50 -0.52 7.28
CA ASP A 410 -8.13 -0.02 8.50
C ASP A 410 -7.78 1.46 8.73
N GLY A 411 -8.32 2.07 9.78
CA GLY A 411 -8.09 3.45 10.17
C GLY A 411 -8.76 3.81 11.49
N ARG A 412 -8.45 5.01 11.98
CA ARG A 412 -8.88 5.46 13.32
C ARG A 412 -10.30 6.03 13.37
N HIS A 413 -10.98 6.16 12.22
CA HIS A 413 -12.32 6.72 12.19
C HIS A 413 -13.32 5.80 12.92
N LYS A 414 -14.21 6.37 13.74
CA LYS A 414 -15.18 5.59 14.53
C LYS A 414 -16.15 4.80 13.65
N ASP A 415 -16.48 5.32 12.47
CA ASP A 415 -17.38 4.68 11.51
C ASP A 415 -16.86 3.29 11.05
N ARG A 416 -15.57 3.02 11.26
CA ARG A 416 -14.97 1.70 10.94
C ARG A 416 -15.38 0.57 11.92
N GLN A 417 -16.04 0.91 13.01
CA GLN A 417 -16.70 -0.09 13.87
C GLN A 417 -17.74 -0.90 13.09
N TYR A 418 -18.33 -0.31 12.06
CA TYR A 418 -19.21 -0.98 11.11
C TYR A 418 -18.67 -2.34 10.62
N TYR A 419 -17.36 -2.45 10.34
CA TYR A 419 -16.79 -3.72 9.84
C TYR A 419 -16.75 -4.81 10.91
N THR A 420 -16.55 -4.45 12.18
CA THR A 420 -16.66 -5.39 13.29
C THR A 420 -18.10 -5.85 13.49
N ASP A 421 -19.03 -4.89 13.56
CA ASP A 421 -20.45 -5.15 13.78
C ASP A 421 -21.05 -5.98 12.62
N PHE A 422 -20.61 -5.68 11.36
CA PHE A 422 -21.01 -6.45 10.18
C PHE A 422 -20.50 -7.91 10.26
N ALA A 423 -19.25 -8.12 10.64
CA ALA A 423 -18.67 -9.47 10.77
C ALA A 423 -19.37 -10.30 11.87
N GLU A 424 -19.68 -9.67 13.02
CA GLU A 424 -20.42 -10.31 14.11
C GLU A 424 -21.87 -10.67 13.72
N ALA A 425 -22.49 -9.86 12.87
CA ALA A 425 -23.87 -10.07 12.42
C ALA A 425 -23.99 -11.08 11.26
N LEU A 426 -22.89 -11.51 10.64
CA LEU A 426 -22.91 -12.47 9.53
C LEU A 426 -23.49 -13.83 9.94
N PRO A 427 -24.41 -14.41 9.15
CA PRO A 427 -24.93 -15.75 9.37
C PRO A 427 -23.82 -16.81 9.47
N GLU A 428 -24.09 -17.88 10.23
CA GLU A 428 -23.12 -18.97 10.46
C GLU A 428 -22.71 -19.73 9.18
N ASP A 429 -23.48 -19.62 8.11
CA ASP A 429 -23.23 -20.23 6.79
C ASP A 429 -22.46 -19.30 5.83
N THR A 430 -21.78 -18.29 6.36
CA THR A 430 -20.95 -17.36 5.59
C THR A 430 -19.47 -17.44 5.96
N VAL A 431 -18.60 -17.22 4.96
CA VAL A 431 -17.13 -17.19 5.11
C VAL A 431 -16.60 -15.83 4.71
N ILE A 432 -15.76 -15.22 5.53
CA ILE A 432 -15.03 -13.98 5.22
C ILE A 432 -13.73 -14.33 4.51
N LEU A 433 -13.50 -13.74 3.35
CA LEU A 433 -12.22 -13.72 2.65
C LEU A 433 -11.57 -12.36 2.87
N THR A 434 -10.35 -12.31 3.40
CA THR A 434 -9.71 -11.05 3.76
C THR A 434 -8.24 -10.96 3.37
N ALA A 435 -7.77 -9.72 3.15
CA ALA A 435 -6.37 -9.31 3.00
C ALA A 435 -6.23 -7.85 3.42
N GLY A 436 -5.07 -7.47 3.96
CA GLY A 436 -4.82 -6.10 4.39
C GLY A 436 -5.25 -5.83 5.84
N CYS A 437 -5.06 -4.59 6.31
CA CYS A 437 -5.31 -4.21 7.71
C CYS A 437 -6.78 -4.32 8.16
N ALA A 438 -7.74 -4.34 7.24
CA ALA A 438 -9.17 -4.49 7.59
C ALA A 438 -9.43 -5.73 8.45
N LYS A 439 -8.64 -6.80 8.28
CA LYS A 439 -8.70 -8.02 9.09
C LYS A 439 -8.72 -7.78 10.60
N TYR A 440 -8.04 -6.76 11.10
CA TYR A 440 -7.96 -6.49 12.53
C TYR A 440 -9.29 -6.08 13.17
N ARG A 441 -10.32 -5.81 12.36
CA ARG A 441 -11.68 -5.57 12.83
C ARG A 441 -12.43 -6.85 13.19
N TYR A 442 -11.95 -8.02 12.72
CA TYR A 442 -12.67 -9.30 12.90
C TYR A 442 -11.79 -10.54 13.04
N ASN A 443 -10.47 -10.47 12.83
CA ASN A 443 -9.61 -11.66 12.93
C ASN A 443 -9.40 -12.20 14.34
N LYS A 444 -9.81 -11.45 15.37
CA LYS A 444 -9.81 -11.84 16.77
C LYS A 444 -11.21 -12.22 17.30
N LEU A 445 -12.26 -12.08 16.46
CA LEU A 445 -13.61 -12.52 16.81
C LEU A 445 -13.69 -14.04 16.78
N ASN A 446 -14.43 -14.62 17.72
CA ASN A 446 -14.71 -16.07 17.73
C ASN A 446 -15.91 -16.38 16.82
N LEU A 447 -15.69 -16.37 15.51
CA LEU A 447 -16.73 -16.66 14.52
C LEU A 447 -16.92 -18.17 14.25
N GLY A 448 -15.99 -19.02 14.75
CA GLY A 448 -16.05 -20.47 14.59
C GLY A 448 -15.61 -20.97 13.22
N ASP A 449 -16.05 -22.16 12.87
CA ASP A 449 -15.75 -22.85 11.60
C ASP A 449 -16.99 -23.55 11.03
N ILE A 450 -16.90 -23.92 9.74
CA ILE A 450 -17.88 -24.75 9.04
C ILE A 450 -17.18 -26.04 8.63
N ASP A 451 -17.45 -27.14 9.34
CA ASP A 451 -16.80 -28.44 9.14
C ASP A 451 -15.25 -28.36 9.19
N GLY A 452 -14.71 -27.52 10.07
CA GLY A 452 -13.27 -27.27 10.18
C GLY A 452 -12.69 -26.39 9.07
N ILE A 453 -13.52 -25.60 8.37
CA ILE A 453 -13.13 -24.48 7.51
C ILE A 453 -13.33 -23.22 8.34
N PRO A 454 -12.28 -22.48 8.75
CA PRO A 454 -12.46 -21.24 9.51
C PRO A 454 -13.35 -20.24 8.75
N ARG A 455 -14.21 -19.56 9.49
CA ARG A 455 -15.07 -18.53 8.88
C ARG A 455 -14.34 -17.23 8.53
N VAL A 456 -13.07 -17.09 8.90
CA VAL A 456 -12.19 -16.00 8.44
C VAL A 456 -10.97 -16.62 7.77
N LEU A 457 -10.82 -16.41 6.47
CA LEU A 457 -9.70 -16.86 5.66
C LEU A 457 -8.84 -15.66 5.29
N ASP A 458 -7.77 -15.44 6.07
CA ASP A 458 -6.83 -14.33 5.87
C ASP A 458 -5.74 -14.73 4.87
N ALA A 459 -5.79 -14.14 3.68
CA ALA A 459 -4.84 -14.40 2.59
C ALA A 459 -3.47 -13.72 2.81
N GLY A 460 -3.40 -12.62 3.60
CA GLY A 460 -2.13 -11.95 3.84
C GLY A 460 -2.18 -10.43 3.85
N GLN A 461 -1.11 -9.80 3.34
CA GLN A 461 -0.99 -8.34 3.22
C GLN A 461 -1.97 -7.77 2.19
N CYS A 462 -2.02 -6.45 2.04
CA CYS A 462 -2.93 -5.80 1.07
C CYS A 462 -2.65 -6.21 -0.39
N ASN A 463 -1.39 -6.49 -0.77
CA ASN A 463 -1.03 -7.05 -2.09
C ASN A 463 -1.59 -8.47 -2.31
N ASP A 464 -1.86 -9.23 -1.23
CA ASP A 464 -2.46 -10.56 -1.32
C ASP A 464 -3.96 -10.52 -1.68
N SER A 465 -4.50 -9.31 -1.98
CA SER A 465 -5.72 -9.17 -2.79
C SER A 465 -5.61 -9.91 -4.13
N PHE A 466 -4.40 -10.08 -4.69
CA PHE A 466 -4.14 -10.99 -5.80
C PHE A 466 -4.57 -12.42 -5.46
N SER A 467 -4.18 -12.90 -4.30
CA SER A 467 -4.53 -14.25 -3.80
C SER A 467 -6.05 -14.43 -3.69
N LEU A 468 -6.78 -13.40 -3.22
CA LEU A 468 -8.25 -13.45 -3.15
C LEU A 468 -8.89 -13.61 -4.55
N VAL A 469 -8.35 -12.92 -5.56
CA VAL A 469 -8.82 -13.08 -6.97
C VAL A 469 -8.56 -14.51 -7.47
N ILE A 470 -7.38 -15.07 -7.21
CA ILE A 470 -7.06 -16.45 -7.62
C ILE A 470 -7.93 -17.49 -6.89
N ILE A 471 -8.23 -17.26 -5.60
CA ILE A 471 -9.17 -18.10 -4.84
C ILE A 471 -10.56 -18.04 -5.46
N ALA A 472 -11.08 -16.84 -5.75
CA ALA A 472 -12.38 -16.67 -6.38
C ALA A 472 -12.47 -17.40 -7.72
N GLN A 473 -11.49 -17.20 -8.61
CA GLN A 473 -11.41 -17.89 -9.92
C GLN A 473 -11.34 -19.42 -9.77
N GLY A 474 -10.53 -19.91 -8.83
CA GLY A 474 -10.37 -21.34 -8.58
C GLY A 474 -11.64 -22.02 -8.03
N LEU A 475 -12.39 -21.33 -7.17
CA LEU A 475 -13.68 -21.80 -6.64
C LEU A 475 -14.78 -21.73 -7.71
N MET A 476 -14.85 -20.62 -8.47
CA MET A 476 -15.81 -20.46 -9.57
C MET A 476 -15.68 -21.58 -10.60
N ALA A 477 -14.46 -21.88 -11.05
CA ALA A 477 -14.20 -22.94 -12.02
C ALA A 477 -14.71 -24.32 -11.55
N ARG A 478 -14.60 -24.63 -10.24
CA ARG A 478 -15.08 -25.89 -9.64
C ARG A 478 -16.59 -25.92 -9.37
N LEU A 479 -17.18 -24.74 -9.16
CA LEU A 479 -18.63 -24.58 -8.94
C LEU A 479 -19.41 -24.41 -10.24
N GLY A 480 -18.72 -24.17 -11.38
CA GLY A 480 -19.33 -24.04 -12.70
C GLY A 480 -19.86 -22.65 -13.02
N PHE A 481 -19.34 -21.60 -12.37
CA PHE A 481 -19.68 -20.20 -12.69
C PHE A 481 -18.74 -19.66 -13.77
N GLU A 482 -19.29 -19.01 -14.80
CA GLU A 482 -18.52 -18.36 -15.87
C GLU A 482 -18.25 -16.88 -15.56
N ASP A 483 -19.18 -16.17 -14.93
CA ASP A 483 -19.06 -14.78 -14.50
C ASP A 483 -18.86 -14.72 -12.98
N VAL A 484 -17.87 -13.94 -12.53
CA VAL A 484 -17.60 -13.72 -11.10
C VAL A 484 -18.78 -13.06 -10.39
N ASN A 485 -19.57 -12.29 -11.11
CA ASN A 485 -20.74 -11.59 -10.56
C ASN A 485 -21.93 -12.52 -10.29
N ASP A 486 -21.93 -13.72 -10.88
CA ASP A 486 -22.94 -14.76 -10.63
C ASP A 486 -22.55 -15.72 -9.49
N ALA A 487 -21.28 -15.67 -9.05
CA ALA A 487 -20.78 -16.52 -7.98
C ALA A 487 -21.33 -16.07 -6.61
N PRO A 488 -21.38 -16.97 -5.61
CA PRO A 488 -21.85 -16.63 -4.26
C PRO A 488 -20.78 -15.80 -3.49
N ILE A 489 -20.29 -14.73 -4.11
CA ILE A 489 -19.27 -13.83 -3.57
C ILE A 489 -19.81 -12.40 -3.55
N SER A 490 -19.68 -11.71 -2.43
CA SER A 490 -20.03 -10.29 -2.30
C SER A 490 -18.84 -9.50 -1.74
N TYR A 491 -18.82 -8.19 -2.00
CA TYR A 491 -17.66 -7.33 -1.74
C TYR A 491 -18.04 -6.19 -0.79
N ASN A 492 -17.40 -6.14 0.39
CA ASN A 492 -17.51 -5.09 1.39
C ASN A 492 -16.10 -4.55 1.69
N ILE A 493 -15.65 -3.60 0.89
CA ILE A 493 -14.25 -3.17 0.82
C ILE A 493 -14.04 -1.92 1.67
N ALA A 494 -13.00 -1.98 2.52
CA ALA A 494 -12.50 -0.86 3.29
C ALA A 494 -11.28 -0.23 2.60
N TRP A 495 -11.32 1.07 2.29
CA TRP A 495 -10.17 1.75 1.71
C TRP A 495 -9.61 2.82 2.67
N TYR A 496 -8.36 3.20 2.50
CA TYR A 496 -7.73 4.28 3.23
C TYR A 496 -6.73 5.06 2.36
N GLU A 497 -5.86 4.38 1.62
CA GLU A 497 -4.77 4.99 0.88
C GLU A 497 -4.58 4.37 -0.52
N GLN A 498 -3.52 4.77 -1.23
CA GLN A 498 -3.34 4.60 -2.67
C GLN A 498 -3.22 3.14 -3.11
N LYS A 499 -2.70 2.25 -2.24
CA LYS A 499 -2.66 0.81 -2.57
C LYS A 499 -4.07 0.22 -2.67
N ALA A 500 -4.98 0.67 -1.79
CA ALA A 500 -6.40 0.26 -1.88
C ALA A 500 -7.09 0.86 -3.12
N VAL A 501 -6.73 2.08 -3.54
CA VAL A 501 -7.20 2.63 -4.82
C VAL A 501 -6.76 1.73 -5.97
N LEU A 502 -5.49 1.32 -6.01
CA LEU A 502 -5.01 0.41 -7.05
C LEU A 502 -5.76 -0.92 -7.07
N VAL A 503 -5.96 -1.54 -5.89
CA VAL A 503 -6.72 -2.80 -5.78
C VAL A 503 -8.14 -2.61 -6.32
N LEU A 504 -8.83 -1.52 -5.95
CA LEU A 504 -10.16 -1.21 -6.49
C LEU A 504 -10.12 -1.11 -8.02
N LEU A 505 -9.19 -0.34 -8.60
CA LEU A 505 -9.05 -0.23 -10.06
C LEU A 505 -8.80 -1.59 -10.72
N SER A 506 -8.07 -2.49 -10.05
CA SER A 506 -7.84 -3.86 -10.54
C SER A 506 -9.14 -4.68 -10.54
N LEU A 507 -9.97 -4.58 -9.49
CA LEU A 507 -11.28 -5.23 -9.42
C LEU A 507 -12.22 -4.72 -10.53
N LEU A 508 -12.26 -3.40 -10.75
CA LEU A 508 -13.05 -2.80 -11.84
C LEU A 508 -12.58 -3.26 -13.22
N ARG A 509 -11.27 -3.38 -13.42
CA ARG A 509 -10.71 -3.88 -14.69
C ARG A 509 -11.05 -5.35 -14.94
N LEU A 510 -11.18 -6.16 -13.89
CA LEU A 510 -11.64 -7.55 -13.94
C LEU A 510 -13.16 -7.67 -14.15
N GLY A 511 -13.89 -6.57 -14.18
CA GLY A 511 -15.35 -6.55 -14.40
C GLY A 511 -16.17 -6.84 -13.15
N ILE A 512 -15.58 -6.78 -11.96
CA ILE A 512 -16.29 -6.98 -10.69
C ILE A 512 -17.24 -5.81 -10.44
N LYS A 513 -18.46 -6.13 -10.04
CA LYS A 513 -19.56 -5.19 -9.76
C LYS A 513 -20.09 -5.38 -8.34
N ASP A 514 -21.07 -4.55 -7.97
CA ASP A 514 -21.79 -4.63 -6.69
C ASP A 514 -20.86 -4.50 -5.47
N ILE A 515 -19.85 -3.60 -5.58
CA ILE A 515 -18.87 -3.35 -4.52
C ILE A 515 -19.45 -2.33 -3.53
N THR A 516 -19.53 -2.71 -2.25
CA THR A 516 -19.68 -1.77 -1.14
C THR A 516 -18.32 -1.20 -0.79
N LEU A 517 -18.17 0.11 -0.82
CA LEU A 517 -16.91 0.82 -0.58
C LEU A 517 -17.06 1.80 0.59
N GLY A 518 -16.26 1.62 1.63
CA GLY A 518 -16.36 2.46 2.80
C GLY A 518 -15.07 2.69 3.58
N PRO A 519 -15.18 3.38 4.74
CA PRO A 519 -16.42 3.92 5.34
C PRO A 519 -16.93 5.18 4.63
N ARG A 520 -16.13 5.81 3.76
CA ARG A 520 -16.47 7.00 2.99
C ARG A 520 -16.03 6.86 1.55
N LEU A 521 -16.74 7.51 0.64
CA LEU A 521 -16.29 7.60 -0.74
C LEU A 521 -15.07 8.52 -0.86
N PRO A 522 -14.17 8.28 -1.84
CA PRO A 522 -12.97 9.08 -2.02
C PRO A 522 -13.28 10.53 -2.40
N ALA A 523 -12.70 11.51 -1.67
CA ALA A 523 -12.87 12.94 -1.92
C ALA A 523 -12.32 13.40 -3.30
N PHE A 524 -11.41 12.65 -3.89
CA PHE A 524 -10.85 12.95 -5.21
C PHE A 524 -11.70 12.45 -6.38
N VAL A 525 -12.84 11.83 -6.11
CA VAL A 525 -13.77 11.39 -7.15
C VAL A 525 -14.86 12.46 -7.33
N SER A 526 -14.86 13.13 -8.49
CA SER A 526 -15.87 14.12 -8.82
C SER A 526 -17.28 13.52 -8.94
N PRO A 527 -18.36 14.31 -8.84
CA PRO A 527 -19.72 13.79 -8.98
C PRO A 527 -19.98 13.06 -10.31
N ASN A 528 -19.40 13.54 -11.42
CA ASN A 528 -19.58 12.89 -12.72
C ASN A 528 -18.78 11.58 -12.83
N VAL A 529 -17.54 11.55 -12.31
CA VAL A 529 -16.75 10.31 -12.25
C VAL A 529 -17.41 9.30 -11.33
N LEU A 530 -17.95 9.73 -10.18
CA LEU A 530 -18.71 8.87 -9.27
C LEU A 530 -19.95 8.27 -9.97
N LYS A 531 -20.68 9.08 -10.75
CA LYS A 531 -21.81 8.60 -11.54
C LYS A 531 -21.40 7.47 -12.49
N VAL A 532 -20.25 7.59 -13.17
CA VAL A 532 -19.73 6.53 -14.03
C VAL A 532 -19.42 5.25 -13.23
N LEU A 533 -18.83 5.38 -12.04
CA LEU A 533 -18.54 4.24 -11.16
C LEU A 533 -19.81 3.53 -10.69
N VAL A 534 -20.85 4.29 -10.34
CA VAL A 534 -22.15 3.73 -9.95
C VAL A 534 -22.84 3.08 -11.14
N GLU A 535 -22.96 3.75 -12.28
CA GLU A 535 -23.69 3.23 -13.45
C GLU A 535 -23.04 1.99 -14.07
N LYS A 536 -21.70 1.93 -14.11
CA LYS A 536 -20.98 0.81 -14.76
C LYS A 536 -20.68 -0.36 -13.84
N PHE A 537 -20.42 -0.09 -12.56
CA PHE A 537 -19.91 -1.09 -11.63
C PHE A 537 -20.77 -1.26 -10.38
N ASN A 538 -21.84 -0.48 -10.25
CA ASN A 538 -22.74 -0.48 -9.09
C ASN A 538 -21.99 -0.34 -7.75
N ILE A 539 -21.02 0.61 -7.69
CA ILE A 539 -20.33 0.93 -6.45
C ILE A 539 -21.30 1.70 -5.55
N THR A 540 -21.43 1.24 -4.31
CA THR A 540 -22.29 1.88 -3.30
C THR A 540 -21.48 2.18 -2.04
N PRO A 541 -21.71 3.30 -1.34
CA PRO A 541 -21.15 3.48 0.00
C PRO A 541 -21.76 2.44 0.95
N ASN A 542 -21.02 2.10 2.03
CA ASN A 542 -21.65 1.37 3.12
C ASN A 542 -22.69 2.26 3.83
N THR A 543 -23.73 1.61 4.34
CA THR A 543 -24.87 2.24 5.04
C THR A 543 -24.97 1.69 6.46
N THR A 544 -26.12 1.14 6.86
CA THR A 544 -26.24 0.40 8.10
C THR A 544 -25.87 -1.08 7.90
N VAL A 545 -25.51 -1.76 8.97
CA VAL A 545 -25.20 -3.22 8.91
C VAL A 545 -26.39 -3.99 8.36
N GLU A 546 -27.61 -3.67 8.80
CA GLU A 546 -28.84 -4.35 8.39
C GLU A 546 -29.15 -4.18 6.90
N GLU A 547 -29.01 -2.96 6.37
CA GLU A 547 -29.28 -2.65 4.96
C GLU A 547 -28.24 -3.31 4.05
N ASP A 548 -26.97 -3.24 4.43
CA ASP A 548 -25.89 -3.84 3.66
C ASP A 548 -25.93 -5.38 3.72
N MET A 549 -26.28 -5.98 4.86
CA MET A 549 -26.56 -7.42 4.98
C MET A 549 -27.68 -7.85 4.05
N ALA A 550 -28.79 -7.13 4.05
CA ALA A 550 -29.92 -7.43 3.17
C ALA A 550 -29.57 -7.34 1.68
N ARG A 551 -28.56 -6.54 1.31
CA ARG A 551 -28.07 -6.39 -0.06
C ARG A 551 -27.01 -7.44 -0.42
N LEU A 552 -26.02 -7.65 0.43
CA LEU A 552 -24.84 -8.49 0.15
C LEU A 552 -25.09 -9.99 0.30
N LEU A 553 -26.15 -10.40 1.03
CA LEU A 553 -26.52 -11.81 1.22
C LEU A 553 -27.57 -12.33 0.22
N LYS A 554 -27.99 -11.49 -0.73
CA LYS A 554 -28.96 -11.89 -1.78
C LYS A 554 -28.41 -12.96 -2.72
#